data_6c9255475b84c5dabba5a101a7a609ec
#
_entry.id   6c9255475b84c5dabba5a101a7a609ec
#
_cell.length_a   1.000
_cell.length_b   1.000
_cell.length_c   1.000
_cell.angle_alpha   90.00
_cell.angle_beta   90.00
_cell.angle_gamma   90.00
#
_symmetry.space_group_name_H-M   'P 1'
#
loop_
_entity.id
_entity.type
_entity.pdbx_description
1 polymer ?
#
loop_
_entity_poly.entity_id
_entity_poly.type
_entity_poly.pdbx_seq_one_letter_code
_entity_poly.pdbx_strand_id
1 'polypeptide(L)'
;LGATQTTDALAAHAREQIGRLARAVDTAWPSILVAHAALSDAVLSGTERTASLGRDPALSTRAFARSEFDYVALGHIHRYQNLNTEGAPPVVYAGSIERVDFGEENEPKGFVLVQIDDARSPRATSIRFVTTPARRFVTIEARIPVGGDSTAIIVDAIDRHDIKDAIVRAFYQGDAEDVAPPDTPSLRSALKDAAHVALIARRAATPAKVRRAPITEEMNLAQAV
;
A
#
# COMPACT_ATOMS: atom_id res chain seq x y z
N LEU A 1 14.37 25.45 -13.67
CA LEU A 1 13.23 24.63 -14.06
C LEU A 1 12.45 24.28 -12.79
N GLY A 2 11.13 24.55 -12.75
CA GLY A 2 10.29 24.17 -11.60
C GLY A 2 10.18 22.63 -11.49
N ALA A 3 9.92 22.11 -10.28
CA ALA A 3 9.85 20.67 -10.02
C ALA A 3 8.91 19.93 -11.01
N THR A 4 7.78 20.50 -11.34
CA THR A 4 6.82 19.96 -12.30
C THR A 4 7.40 19.80 -13.71
N GLN A 5 8.15 20.80 -14.21
CA GLN A 5 8.78 20.74 -15.54
C GLN A 5 9.84 19.63 -15.61
N THR A 6 10.55 19.38 -14.52
CA THR A 6 11.54 18.30 -14.44
C THR A 6 10.86 16.94 -14.47
N THR A 7 9.73 16.77 -13.76
CA THR A 7 8.96 15.52 -13.72
C THR A 7 8.35 15.19 -15.07
N ASP A 8 7.81 16.19 -15.78
CA ASP A 8 7.24 16.03 -17.12
C ASP A 8 8.31 15.65 -18.15
N ALA A 9 9.49 16.26 -18.09
CA ALA A 9 10.62 15.92 -18.96
C ALA A 9 11.10 14.48 -18.71
N LEU A 10 11.17 14.04 -17.45
CA LEU A 10 11.52 12.66 -17.10
C LEU A 10 10.47 11.67 -17.62
N ALA A 11 9.17 12.01 -17.50
CA ALA A 11 8.09 11.18 -18.02
C ALA A 11 8.15 11.06 -19.56
N ALA A 12 8.44 12.16 -20.25
CA ALA A 12 8.61 12.16 -21.71
C ALA A 12 9.81 11.30 -22.13
N HIS A 13 10.93 11.46 -21.46
CA HIS A 13 12.14 10.65 -21.72
C HIS A 13 11.89 9.17 -21.48
N ALA A 14 11.25 8.80 -20.36
CA ALA A 14 10.93 7.41 -20.07
C ALA A 14 10.02 6.79 -21.15
N ARG A 15 8.99 7.51 -21.60
CA ARG A 15 8.10 7.06 -22.69
C ARG A 15 8.90 6.85 -24.00
N GLU A 16 9.82 7.74 -24.31
CA GLU A 16 10.69 7.59 -25.47
C GLU A 16 11.55 6.34 -25.38
N GLN A 17 12.20 6.09 -24.22
CA GLN A 17 13.04 4.91 -24.02
C GLN A 17 12.22 3.61 -24.13
N ILE A 18 11.02 3.54 -23.53
CA ILE A 18 10.13 2.39 -23.67
C ILE A 18 9.79 2.17 -25.15
N GLY A 19 9.47 3.25 -25.89
CA GLY A 19 9.21 3.16 -27.32
C GLY A 19 10.42 2.70 -28.15
N ARG A 20 11.64 3.08 -27.77
CA ARG A 20 12.87 2.58 -28.42
C ARG A 20 13.08 1.10 -28.15
N LEU A 21 12.90 0.66 -26.90
CA LEU A 21 13.02 -0.75 -26.53
C LEU A 21 12.00 -1.60 -27.31
N ALA A 22 10.73 -1.16 -27.36
CA ALA A 22 9.69 -1.86 -28.09
C ALA A 22 10.03 -2.04 -29.59
N ARG A 23 10.55 -0.99 -30.24
CA ARG A 23 10.99 -1.08 -31.65
C ARG A 23 12.20 -1.96 -31.86
N ALA A 24 12.99 -2.23 -30.83
CA ALA A 24 14.19 -3.09 -30.90
C ALA A 24 13.89 -4.56 -30.58
N VAL A 25 12.64 -4.90 -30.19
CA VAL A 25 12.26 -6.28 -29.90
C VAL A 25 12.30 -7.11 -31.16
N ASP A 26 13.02 -8.24 -31.11
CA ASP A 26 12.88 -9.31 -32.08
C ASP A 26 11.68 -10.18 -31.72
N THR A 27 10.60 -10.03 -32.49
CA THR A 27 9.34 -10.74 -32.23
C THR A 27 9.42 -12.25 -32.46
N ALA A 28 10.53 -12.77 -32.95
CA ALA A 28 10.77 -14.21 -33.02
C ALA A 28 10.94 -14.85 -31.64
N TRP A 29 11.29 -14.04 -30.60
CA TRP A 29 11.54 -14.50 -29.24
C TRP A 29 10.55 -13.92 -28.26
N PRO A 30 10.21 -14.65 -27.14
CA PRO A 30 9.48 -14.06 -26.05
C PRO A 30 10.17 -12.82 -25.49
N SER A 31 9.41 -11.77 -25.22
CA SER A 31 9.94 -10.48 -24.80
C SER A 31 9.30 -10.00 -23.49
N ILE A 32 10.17 -9.61 -22.54
CA ILE A 32 9.75 -9.10 -21.24
C ILE A 32 10.37 -7.72 -21.02
N LEU A 33 9.52 -6.72 -20.77
CA LEU A 33 9.97 -5.43 -20.28
C LEU A 33 10.06 -5.45 -18.75
N VAL A 34 11.22 -5.12 -18.20
CA VAL A 34 11.41 -4.96 -16.75
C VAL A 34 11.65 -3.49 -16.43
N ALA A 35 10.90 -2.93 -15.49
CA ALA A 35 11.07 -1.55 -15.08
C ALA A 35 10.80 -1.36 -13.58
N HIS A 36 11.40 -0.30 -13.00
CA HIS A 36 11.11 0.15 -11.64
C HIS A 36 10.55 1.56 -11.73
N ALA A 37 9.24 1.69 -11.62
CA ALA A 37 8.53 2.95 -11.82
C ALA A 37 7.19 2.98 -11.09
N ALA A 38 6.76 4.17 -10.65
CA ALA A 38 5.40 4.42 -10.18
C ALA A 38 4.50 4.76 -11.38
N LEU A 39 3.38 4.08 -11.52
CA LEU A 39 2.36 4.41 -12.51
C LEU A 39 1.20 5.17 -11.88
N SER A 40 0.69 6.17 -12.59
CA SER A 40 -0.37 7.07 -12.10
C SER A 40 -1.71 6.39 -11.84
N ASP A 41 -1.95 5.26 -12.47
CA ASP A 41 -3.15 4.44 -12.37
C ASP A 41 -2.99 3.24 -11.41
N ALA A 42 -1.82 3.13 -10.77
CA ALA A 42 -1.58 2.09 -9.77
C ALA A 42 -2.07 2.49 -8.37
N VAL A 43 -2.44 1.49 -7.58
CA VAL A 43 -2.86 1.69 -6.18
C VAL A 43 -1.63 1.58 -5.29
N LEU A 44 -1.32 2.67 -4.61
CA LEU A 44 -0.23 2.75 -3.64
C LEU A 44 -0.68 2.25 -2.27
N SER A 45 0.18 1.56 -1.56
CA SER A 45 -0.01 1.11 -0.18
C SER A 45 0.93 1.82 0.79
N GLY A 46 0.57 1.82 2.07
CA GLY A 46 1.44 2.21 3.18
C GLY A 46 2.17 3.54 3.00
N THR A 47 3.47 3.50 3.26
CA THR A 47 4.39 4.64 3.17
C THR A 47 4.67 5.11 1.75
N GLU A 48 4.47 4.27 0.73
CA GLU A 48 4.62 4.64 -0.68
C GLU A 48 3.77 5.84 -1.05
N ARG A 49 2.53 5.89 -0.54
CA ARG A 49 1.60 6.99 -0.77
C ARG A 49 2.18 8.35 -0.35
N THR A 50 2.98 8.37 0.71
CA THR A 50 3.61 9.60 1.21
C THR A 50 4.91 9.90 0.48
N ALA A 51 5.67 8.88 0.09
CA ALA A 51 6.97 9.03 -0.57
C ALA A 51 6.85 9.48 -2.03
N SER A 52 5.81 9.02 -2.74
CA SER A 52 5.59 9.27 -4.18
C SER A 52 4.88 10.60 -4.49
N LEU A 53 4.31 11.28 -3.48
CA LEU A 53 3.57 12.52 -3.70
C LEU A 53 4.46 13.61 -4.36
N GLY A 54 4.23 13.84 -5.66
CA GLY A 54 4.82 14.93 -6.45
C GLY A 54 6.29 14.74 -6.83
N ARG A 55 6.87 13.55 -6.66
CA ARG A 55 8.27 13.25 -6.98
C ARG A 55 8.44 12.34 -8.20
N ASP A 56 7.50 11.44 -8.44
CA ASP A 56 7.60 10.47 -9.51
C ASP A 56 7.04 11.01 -10.84
N PRO A 57 7.65 10.64 -11.99
CA PRO A 57 7.11 10.97 -13.29
C PRO A 57 5.72 10.37 -13.49
N ALA A 58 4.77 11.13 -14.02
CA ALA A 58 3.42 10.66 -14.31
C ALA A 58 3.42 9.74 -15.54
N LEU A 59 3.74 8.46 -15.34
CA LEU A 59 3.64 7.40 -16.34
C LEU A 59 2.33 6.65 -16.16
N SER A 60 1.65 6.33 -17.26
CA SER A 60 0.44 5.51 -17.24
C SER A 60 0.74 4.09 -17.72
N THR A 61 -0.12 3.14 -17.34
CA THR A 61 -0.05 1.75 -17.83
C THR A 61 0.03 1.68 -19.36
N ARG A 62 -0.66 2.58 -20.06
CA ARG A 62 -0.65 2.64 -21.54
C ARG A 62 0.75 2.82 -22.15
N ALA A 63 1.66 3.50 -21.44
CA ALA A 63 3.03 3.66 -21.91
C ALA A 63 3.80 2.33 -21.95
N PHE A 64 3.44 1.40 -21.10
CA PHE A 64 4.08 0.08 -20.94
C PHE A 64 3.33 -1.04 -21.67
N ALA A 65 2.01 -0.94 -21.83
CA ALA A 65 1.15 -1.95 -22.45
C ALA A 65 1.31 -1.93 -23.99
N ARG A 66 2.50 -2.28 -24.47
CA ARG A 66 2.84 -2.29 -25.88
C ARG A 66 2.84 -3.73 -26.42
N SER A 67 2.25 -3.92 -27.60
CA SER A 67 2.06 -5.23 -28.22
C SER A 67 3.37 -5.96 -28.59
N GLU A 68 4.49 -5.24 -28.58
CA GLU A 68 5.82 -5.79 -28.82
C GLU A 68 6.36 -6.60 -27.65
N PHE A 69 5.79 -6.43 -26.45
CA PHE A 69 6.15 -7.20 -25.25
C PHE A 69 5.11 -8.29 -24.99
N ASP A 70 5.55 -9.43 -24.49
CA ASP A 70 4.66 -10.50 -24.02
C ASP A 70 4.28 -10.34 -22.55
N TYR A 71 5.14 -9.66 -21.76
CA TYR A 71 4.92 -9.38 -20.35
C TYR A 71 5.66 -8.12 -19.90
N VAL A 72 5.07 -7.37 -18.96
CA VAL A 72 5.72 -6.23 -18.32
C VAL A 72 5.80 -6.46 -16.83
N ALA A 73 7.03 -6.60 -16.33
CA ALA A 73 7.34 -6.77 -14.91
C ALA A 73 7.71 -5.41 -14.29
N LEU A 74 6.89 -4.94 -13.36
CA LEU A 74 7.11 -3.68 -12.64
C LEU A 74 7.52 -3.92 -11.20
N GLY A 75 8.52 -3.16 -10.75
CA GLY A 75 8.87 -2.96 -9.35
C GLY A 75 8.52 -1.55 -8.88
N HIS A 76 8.72 -1.25 -7.61
CA HIS A 76 8.45 -0.02 -6.88
C HIS A 76 7.24 -0.15 -5.96
N ILE A 77 6.08 -0.58 -6.44
CA ILE A 77 4.86 -0.70 -5.64
C ILE A 77 4.79 -2.08 -4.98
N HIS A 78 4.61 -2.09 -3.66
CA HIS A 78 4.64 -3.30 -2.83
C HIS A 78 3.33 -4.10 -2.86
N ARG A 79 2.27 -3.53 -3.44
CA ARG A 79 0.99 -4.21 -3.61
C ARG A 79 0.95 -4.96 -4.94
N TYR A 80 0.66 -6.27 -4.89
CA TYR A 80 0.38 -7.04 -6.11
C TYR A 80 -0.81 -6.46 -6.86
N GLN A 81 -0.62 -6.17 -8.15
CA GLN A 81 -1.70 -5.73 -9.04
C GLN A 81 -1.34 -5.96 -10.50
N ASN A 82 -2.32 -6.37 -11.31
CA ASN A 82 -2.25 -6.36 -12.75
C ASN A 82 -3.03 -5.16 -13.28
N LEU A 83 -2.35 -4.25 -13.96
CA LEU A 83 -2.92 -3.00 -14.46
C LEU A 83 -3.49 -3.12 -15.88
N ASN A 84 -3.25 -4.24 -16.57
CA ASN A 84 -3.77 -4.49 -17.92
C ASN A 84 -4.50 -5.83 -17.96
N THR A 85 -5.64 -5.91 -17.28
CA THR A 85 -6.41 -7.15 -17.11
C THR A 85 -7.18 -7.56 -18.35
N GLU A 86 -7.53 -6.62 -19.23
CA GLU A 86 -8.36 -6.83 -20.42
C GLU A 86 -7.55 -6.87 -21.71
N GLY A 87 -6.23 -6.78 -21.61
CA GLY A 87 -5.35 -6.67 -22.77
C GLY A 87 -4.05 -7.43 -22.61
N ALA A 88 -3.29 -7.47 -23.70
CA ALA A 88 -1.92 -7.99 -23.75
C ALA A 88 -0.97 -6.86 -24.12
N PRO A 89 0.24 -6.79 -23.51
CA PRO A 89 0.73 -7.69 -22.47
C PRO A 89 0.14 -7.41 -21.10
N PRO A 90 0.14 -8.39 -20.16
CA PRO A 90 -0.08 -8.10 -18.75
C PRO A 90 0.98 -7.13 -18.24
N VAL A 91 0.55 -6.08 -17.49
CA VAL A 91 1.43 -5.09 -16.86
C VAL A 91 1.29 -5.23 -15.36
N VAL A 92 2.31 -5.79 -14.70
CA VAL A 92 2.15 -6.36 -13.37
C VAL A 92 3.20 -5.85 -12.40
N TYR A 93 2.73 -5.33 -11.25
CA TYR A 93 3.54 -5.24 -10.05
C TYR A 93 3.44 -6.57 -9.30
N ALA A 94 4.56 -7.25 -9.11
CA ALA A 94 4.58 -8.46 -8.29
C ALA A 94 4.35 -8.17 -6.81
N GLY A 95 4.55 -6.93 -6.40
CA GLY A 95 4.55 -6.54 -5.02
C GLY A 95 5.84 -6.90 -4.28
N SER A 96 5.80 -6.93 -2.96
CA SER A 96 6.90 -7.39 -2.12
C SER A 96 6.63 -8.81 -1.59
N ILE A 97 7.69 -9.58 -1.33
CA ILE A 97 7.58 -10.92 -0.74
C ILE A 97 7.33 -10.91 0.78
N GLU A 98 7.61 -9.77 1.41
CA GLU A 98 7.40 -9.48 2.83
C GLU A 98 6.71 -8.12 3.00
N ARG A 99 6.07 -7.92 4.17
CA ARG A 99 5.53 -6.61 4.56
C ARG A 99 6.65 -5.70 5.05
N VAL A 100 6.66 -4.47 4.63
CA VAL A 100 7.64 -3.46 5.06
C VAL A 100 7.06 -2.47 6.06
N ASP A 101 5.74 -2.26 6.07
CA ASP A 101 5.06 -1.41 7.04
C ASP A 101 3.63 -1.87 7.36
N PHE A 102 3.01 -1.20 8.35
CA PHE A 102 1.64 -1.50 8.78
C PHE A 102 0.55 -1.08 7.78
N GLY A 103 0.86 -0.29 6.78
CA GLY A 103 -0.07 0.01 5.70
C GLY A 103 -0.34 -1.20 4.81
N GLU A 104 0.54 -2.20 4.87
CA GLU A 104 0.46 -3.44 4.12
C GLU A 104 -0.12 -4.61 4.94
N GLU A 105 -0.61 -4.36 6.15
CA GLU A 105 -1.09 -5.37 7.11
C GLU A 105 -2.06 -6.36 6.49
N ASN A 106 -2.98 -5.90 5.67
CA ASN A 106 -4.03 -6.69 5.04
C ASN A 106 -3.72 -7.12 3.60
N GLU A 107 -2.49 -6.88 3.12
CA GLU A 107 -2.13 -7.21 1.75
C GLU A 107 -1.52 -8.61 1.67
N PRO A 108 -1.91 -9.43 0.68
CA PRO A 108 -1.20 -10.66 0.39
C PRO A 108 0.18 -10.33 -0.16
N LYS A 109 1.19 -11.06 0.29
CA LYS A 109 2.57 -10.95 -0.17
C LYS A 109 2.98 -12.20 -0.94
N GLY A 110 3.86 -12.03 -1.94
CA GLY A 110 4.21 -13.15 -2.79
C GLY A 110 5.00 -12.75 -4.03
N PHE A 111 4.93 -13.60 -5.02
CA PHE A 111 5.56 -13.41 -6.33
C PHE A 111 4.63 -13.83 -7.47
N VAL A 112 4.97 -13.42 -8.68
CA VAL A 112 4.19 -13.77 -9.87
C VAL A 112 4.94 -14.83 -10.67
N LEU A 113 4.25 -15.95 -10.93
CA LEU A 113 4.68 -16.94 -11.89
C LEU A 113 4.09 -16.57 -13.26
N VAL A 114 4.96 -16.46 -14.27
CA VAL A 114 4.61 -16.06 -15.62
C VAL A 114 4.88 -17.24 -16.55
N GLN A 115 3.92 -17.55 -17.41
CA GLN A 115 4.07 -18.55 -18.47
C GLN A 115 3.71 -17.90 -19.81
N ILE A 116 4.63 -17.92 -20.76
CA ILE A 116 4.47 -17.42 -22.11
C ILE A 116 4.41 -18.63 -23.03
N ASP A 117 3.29 -18.80 -23.75
CA ASP A 117 3.09 -19.85 -24.74
C ASP A 117 3.57 -19.34 -26.12
N ASP A 118 4.75 -19.75 -26.53
CA ASP A 118 5.40 -19.36 -27.78
C ASP A 118 4.92 -20.19 -29.00
N ALA A 119 4.13 -21.24 -28.76
CA ALA A 119 3.53 -22.01 -29.85
C ALA A 119 2.35 -21.26 -30.52
N ARG A 120 1.89 -20.14 -29.91
CA ARG A 120 0.80 -19.31 -30.44
C ARG A 120 1.30 -18.04 -31.09
N SER A 121 0.51 -17.52 -32.03
CA SER A 121 0.74 -16.20 -32.62
C SER A 121 -0.58 -15.41 -32.68
N PRO A 122 -0.74 -14.30 -31.95
CA PRO A 122 0.19 -13.79 -30.95
C PRO A 122 0.38 -14.74 -29.75
N ARG A 123 1.51 -14.62 -29.03
CA ARG A 123 1.80 -15.41 -27.83
C ARG A 123 0.78 -15.15 -26.76
N ALA A 124 0.40 -16.21 -26.05
CA ALA A 124 -0.49 -16.11 -24.92
C ALA A 124 0.33 -16.09 -23.62
N THR A 125 0.13 -15.05 -22.82
CA THR A 125 0.77 -14.92 -21.50
C THR A 125 -0.24 -15.17 -20.39
N SER A 126 0.05 -16.11 -19.52
CA SER A 126 -0.70 -16.34 -18.29
C SER A 126 0.14 -15.98 -17.07
N ILE A 127 -0.53 -15.45 -16.06
CA ILE A 127 0.10 -15.07 -14.80
C ILE A 127 -0.63 -15.72 -13.63
N ARG A 128 0.14 -16.08 -12.59
CA ARG A 128 -0.42 -16.59 -11.34
C ARG A 128 0.34 -15.98 -10.18
N PHE A 129 -0.36 -15.28 -9.29
CA PHE A 129 0.21 -14.82 -8.04
C PHE A 129 0.33 -16.00 -7.06
N VAL A 130 1.50 -16.14 -6.46
CA VAL A 130 1.82 -17.19 -5.49
C VAL A 130 2.14 -16.50 -4.16
N THR A 131 1.31 -16.73 -3.16
CA THR A 131 1.47 -16.15 -1.84
C THR A 131 2.66 -16.77 -1.09
N THR A 132 3.39 -15.93 -0.36
CA THR A 132 4.43 -16.34 0.58
C THR A 132 3.89 -16.30 2.01
N PRO A 133 4.46 -17.09 2.93
CA PRO A 133 4.13 -17.02 4.36
C PRO A 133 4.77 -15.77 5.02
N ALA A 134 4.46 -14.60 4.48
CA ALA A 134 4.99 -13.33 4.96
C ALA A 134 4.61 -13.07 6.42
N ARG A 135 5.53 -12.49 7.19
CA ARG A 135 5.30 -12.17 8.60
C ARG A 135 4.10 -11.25 8.75
N ARG A 136 3.22 -11.58 9.68
CA ARG A 136 2.02 -10.79 9.95
C ARG A 136 2.37 -9.51 10.68
N PHE A 137 1.69 -8.43 10.30
CA PHE A 137 1.60 -7.19 11.03
C PHE A 137 0.23 -7.14 11.68
N VAL A 138 0.14 -6.74 12.93
CA VAL A 138 -1.13 -6.71 13.69
C VAL A 138 -1.26 -5.37 14.39
N THR A 139 -2.30 -4.63 14.03
CA THR A 139 -2.67 -3.39 14.71
C THR A 139 -3.77 -3.67 15.71
N ILE A 140 -3.51 -3.40 16.98
CA ILE A 140 -4.46 -3.54 18.09
C ILE A 140 -4.96 -2.16 18.47
N GLU A 141 -6.27 -2.01 18.58
CA GLU A 141 -6.90 -0.76 19.01
C GLU A 141 -7.76 -1.01 20.25
N ALA A 142 -7.53 -0.23 21.30
CA ALA A 142 -8.30 -0.29 22.55
C ALA A 142 -8.93 1.06 22.85
N ARG A 143 -10.23 1.05 23.19
CA ARG A 143 -10.95 2.24 23.64
C ARG A 143 -11.21 2.13 25.13
N ILE A 144 -10.74 3.10 25.89
CA ILE A 144 -10.84 3.13 27.34
C ILE A 144 -11.98 4.08 27.73
N PRO A 145 -13.06 3.57 28.32
CA PRO A 145 -14.15 4.40 28.79
C PRO A 145 -13.71 5.20 30.04
N VAL A 146 -14.48 6.20 30.39
CA VAL A 146 -14.26 7.00 31.62
C VAL A 146 -14.25 6.08 32.84
N GLY A 147 -13.18 6.16 33.64
CA GLY A 147 -12.98 5.33 34.84
C GLY A 147 -12.59 3.87 34.56
N GLY A 148 -12.34 3.52 33.28
CA GLY A 148 -11.90 2.17 32.92
C GLY A 148 -10.43 1.90 33.27
N ASP A 149 -10.13 0.66 33.63
CA ASP A 149 -8.76 0.18 33.83
C ASP A 149 -8.07 0.04 32.46
N SER A 150 -7.17 0.98 32.14
CA SER A 150 -6.47 1.01 30.87
C SER A 150 -5.64 -0.25 30.63
N THR A 151 -5.01 -0.82 31.65
CA THR A 151 -4.20 -2.02 31.54
C THR A 151 -5.05 -3.23 31.20
N ALA A 152 -6.11 -3.48 31.96
CA ALA A 152 -6.99 -4.63 31.76
C ALA A 152 -7.66 -4.57 30.37
N ILE A 153 -8.10 -3.40 29.92
CA ILE A 153 -8.77 -3.21 28.62
C ILE A 153 -7.79 -3.44 27.46
N ILE A 154 -6.55 -2.97 27.56
CA ILE A 154 -5.55 -3.17 26.50
C ILE A 154 -5.13 -4.64 26.47
N VAL A 155 -4.92 -5.30 27.62
CA VAL A 155 -4.61 -6.73 27.67
C VAL A 155 -5.73 -7.55 27.04
N ASP A 156 -6.99 -7.30 27.38
CA ASP A 156 -8.14 -7.95 26.78
C ASP A 156 -8.22 -7.71 25.24
N ALA A 157 -7.86 -6.52 24.77
CA ALA A 157 -7.74 -6.25 23.34
C ALA A 157 -6.61 -7.06 22.68
N ILE A 158 -5.46 -7.21 23.34
CA ILE A 158 -4.35 -8.03 22.87
C ILE A 158 -4.78 -9.50 22.75
N ASP A 159 -5.44 -10.04 23.76
CA ASP A 159 -5.85 -11.45 23.84
C ASP A 159 -6.85 -11.87 22.75
N ARG A 160 -7.55 -10.90 22.15
CA ARG A 160 -8.46 -11.15 21.00
C ARG A 160 -7.73 -11.31 19.67
N HIS A 161 -6.43 -11.06 19.61
CA HIS A 161 -5.66 -11.12 18.38
C HIS A 161 -4.66 -12.28 18.41
N ASP A 162 -4.50 -12.96 17.29
CA ASP A 162 -3.39 -13.90 17.11
C ASP A 162 -2.11 -13.13 16.81
N ILE A 163 -1.31 -12.90 17.85
CA ILE A 163 -0.06 -12.13 17.79
C ILE A 163 1.19 -13.00 17.68
N LYS A 164 1.02 -14.32 17.69
CA LYS A 164 2.18 -15.25 17.67
C LYS A 164 3.03 -14.98 16.43
N ASP A 165 4.33 -14.77 16.66
CA ASP A 165 5.32 -14.47 15.61
C ASP A 165 5.02 -13.23 14.75
N ALA A 166 4.08 -12.37 15.15
CA ALA A 166 3.70 -11.16 14.43
C ALA A 166 4.55 -9.95 14.85
N ILE A 167 4.59 -8.92 13.98
CA ILE A 167 5.02 -7.57 14.35
C ILE A 167 3.77 -6.80 14.79
N VAL A 168 3.75 -6.34 16.05
CA VAL A 168 2.56 -5.78 16.68
C VAL A 168 2.74 -4.29 16.96
N ARG A 169 1.69 -3.51 16.74
CA ARG A 169 1.53 -2.17 17.31
C ARG A 169 0.19 -2.08 18.04
N ALA A 170 0.17 -1.41 19.17
CA ALA A 170 -1.03 -1.20 19.95
C ALA A 170 -1.29 0.30 20.13
N PHE A 171 -2.53 0.71 19.84
CA PHE A 171 -3.01 2.04 20.11
C PHE A 171 -4.13 1.98 21.12
N TYR A 172 -4.13 2.92 22.07
CA TYR A 172 -5.25 3.10 22.96
C TYR A 172 -5.69 4.56 22.95
N GLN A 173 -6.97 4.78 23.11
CA GLN A 173 -7.57 6.10 23.23
C GLN A 173 -8.60 6.09 24.35
N GLY A 174 -8.74 7.20 25.03
CA GLY A 174 -9.74 7.36 26.10
C GLY A 174 -10.53 8.63 25.89
N ASP A 175 -11.78 8.61 26.39
CA ASP A 175 -12.73 9.73 26.26
C ASP A 175 -12.46 10.85 27.27
N ALA A 176 -11.51 10.67 28.21
CA ALA A 176 -11.15 11.63 29.24
C ALA A 176 -9.68 12.04 29.12
N GLU A 177 -9.37 13.27 29.56
CA GLU A 177 -7.98 13.76 29.68
C GLU A 177 -7.17 12.94 30.70
N ASP A 178 -7.83 12.23 31.63
CA ASP A 178 -7.27 11.53 32.77
C ASP A 178 -7.20 10.00 32.60
N VAL A 179 -6.99 9.49 31.38
CA VAL A 179 -6.71 8.05 31.22
C VAL A 179 -5.35 7.74 31.84
N ALA A 180 -5.35 6.97 32.93
CA ALA A 180 -4.13 6.54 33.58
C ALA A 180 -3.24 5.75 32.61
N PRO A 181 -1.92 5.98 32.60
CA PRO A 181 -1.03 5.20 31.77
C PRO A 181 -1.10 3.71 32.14
N PRO A 182 -1.13 2.80 31.14
CA PRO A 182 -1.19 1.37 31.43
C PRO A 182 0.11 0.86 32.04
N ASP A 183 0.00 -0.24 32.81
CA ASP A 183 1.15 -0.92 33.41
C ASP A 183 2.01 -1.58 32.32
N THR A 184 3.20 -1.06 32.12
CA THR A 184 4.12 -1.54 31.07
C THR A 184 4.55 -3.01 31.25
N PRO A 185 4.87 -3.51 32.46
CA PRO A 185 5.15 -4.92 32.67
C PRO A 185 4.03 -5.86 32.22
N SER A 186 2.78 -5.55 32.59
CA SER A 186 1.61 -6.33 32.19
C SER A 186 1.43 -6.37 30.69
N LEU A 187 1.58 -5.23 29.99
CA LEU A 187 1.50 -5.19 28.52
C LEU A 187 2.62 -6.00 27.86
N ARG A 188 3.85 -5.93 28.39
CA ARG A 188 4.96 -6.75 27.90
C ARG A 188 4.70 -8.24 28.07
N SER A 189 4.10 -8.63 29.18
CA SER A 189 3.72 -10.02 29.43
C SER A 189 2.66 -10.49 28.43
N ALA A 190 1.63 -9.69 28.18
CA ALA A 190 0.59 -10.01 27.21
C ALA A 190 1.11 -10.11 25.77
N LEU A 191 2.14 -9.32 25.42
CA LEU A 191 2.75 -9.28 24.09
C LEU A 191 3.95 -10.22 23.89
N LYS A 192 4.25 -11.11 24.86
CA LYS A 192 5.46 -11.96 24.87
C LYS A 192 5.59 -12.88 23.64
N ASP A 193 4.48 -13.30 23.05
CA ASP A 193 4.45 -14.21 21.91
C ASP A 193 4.60 -13.49 20.55
N ALA A 194 4.60 -12.16 20.56
CA ALA A 194 4.89 -11.36 19.37
C ALA A 194 6.39 -11.45 19.00
N ALA A 195 6.71 -11.51 17.71
CA ALA A 195 8.10 -11.46 17.26
C ALA A 195 8.74 -10.09 17.54
N HIS A 196 7.94 -9.02 17.43
CA HIS A 196 8.39 -7.66 17.71
C HIS A 196 7.21 -6.76 18.08
N VAL A 197 7.42 -5.91 19.09
CA VAL A 197 6.46 -4.85 19.46
C VAL A 197 7.01 -3.52 18.94
N ALA A 198 6.43 -3.04 17.84
CA ALA A 198 6.90 -1.84 17.17
C ALA A 198 6.49 -0.56 17.92
N LEU A 199 5.29 -0.54 18.53
CA LEU A 199 4.77 0.64 19.20
C LEU A 199 3.64 0.28 20.17
N ILE A 200 3.62 0.94 21.32
CA ILE A 200 2.45 1.07 22.19
C ILE A 200 2.26 2.57 22.44
N ALA A 201 1.16 3.14 21.98
CA ALA A 201 0.95 4.59 22.07
C ALA A 201 -0.50 4.98 22.34
N ARG A 202 -0.66 6.06 23.09
CA ARG A 202 -1.95 6.74 23.20
C ARG A 202 -2.21 7.56 21.93
N ARG A 203 -3.36 7.35 21.31
CA ARG A 203 -3.86 8.27 20.27
C ARG A 203 -4.64 9.40 20.94
N ALA A 204 -4.38 10.64 20.55
CA ALA A 204 -5.27 11.74 20.89
C ALA A 204 -6.66 11.45 20.30
N ALA A 205 -7.72 11.71 21.09
CA ALA A 205 -9.07 11.63 20.57
C ALA A 205 -9.15 12.59 19.35
N THR A 206 -9.45 12.06 18.19
CA THR A 206 -9.74 12.92 17.04
C THR A 206 -11.01 13.68 17.38
N PRO A 207 -10.99 15.03 17.46
CA PRO A 207 -12.22 15.76 17.73
C PRO A 207 -13.25 15.34 16.68
N ALA A 208 -14.44 14.97 17.13
CA ALA A 208 -15.52 14.61 16.22
C ALA A 208 -15.61 15.71 15.16
N LYS A 209 -15.50 15.34 13.89
CA LYS A 209 -15.74 16.30 12.79
C LYS A 209 -17.12 16.89 13.05
N VAL A 210 -17.14 18.10 13.55
CA VAL A 210 -18.40 18.87 13.60
C VAL A 210 -18.88 18.91 12.16
N ARG A 211 -19.94 18.17 11.85
CA ARG A 211 -20.62 18.28 10.57
C ARG A 211 -21.05 19.75 10.47
N ARG A 212 -20.36 20.52 9.67
CA ARG A 212 -20.85 21.85 9.31
C ARG A 212 -22.25 21.64 8.75
N ALA A 213 -23.20 22.34 9.32
CA ALA A 213 -24.56 22.33 8.80
C ALA A 213 -24.51 22.66 7.30
N PRO A 214 -25.30 21.98 6.46
CA PRO A 214 -25.34 22.33 5.05
C PRO A 214 -25.75 23.81 4.94
N ILE A 215 -24.98 24.59 4.19
CA ILE A 215 -25.30 25.98 3.90
C ILE A 215 -26.56 25.92 3.03
N THR A 216 -27.71 26.33 3.58
CA THR A 216 -28.92 26.52 2.82
C THR A 216 -28.89 27.92 2.20
N GLU A 217 -29.51 28.10 1.02
CA GLU A 217 -29.51 29.36 0.28
C GLU A 217 -30.09 30.58 1.09
N GLU A 218 -30.71 30.32 2.24
CA GLU A 218 -31.26 31.33 3.13
C GLU A 218 -30.28 31.81 4.25
N MET A 219 -29.07 31.23 4.34
CA MET A 219 -28.10 31.64 5.38
C MET A 219 -27.29 32.83 4.92
N ASN A 220 -27.49 33.98 5.60
CA ASN A 220 -26.69 35.18 5.43
C ASN A 220 -25.22 34.92 5.82
N LEU A 221 -24.26 35.50 5.08
CA LEU A 221 -22.81 35.36 5.27
C LEU A 221 -22.32 35.61 6.73
N ALA A 222 -23.09 36.37 7.53
CA ALA A 222 -22.81 36.63 8.93
C ALA A 222 -23.14 35.46 9.89
N GLN A 223 -23.85 34.43 9.42
CA GLN A 223 -24.25 33.25 10.22
C GLN A 223 -23.40 32.01 9.89
N ALA A 224 -22.45 32.13 8.97
CA ALA A 224 -21.61 31.03 8.50
C ALA A 224 -20.19 31.00 9.12
N VAL A 225 -19.91 31.87 10.13
CA VAL A 225 -18.61 31.94 10.83
C VAL A 225 -18.71 31.24 12.19
#